data_0e5971e1f54a3d8e6c6d8f427f0448aa
#
_entry.id   0e5971e1f54a3d8e6c6d8f427f0448aa
#
_cell.length_a   1.000
_cell.length_b   1.000
_cell.length_c   1.000
_cell.angle_alpha   90.00
_cell.angle_beta   90.00
_cell.angle_gamma   90.00
#
_symmetry.space_group_name_H-M   'P 1'
#
loop_
_entity.id
_entity.type
_entity.pdbx_description
1 polymer ?
#
loop_
_entity_poly.entity_id
_entity_poly.type
_entity_poly.pdbx_seq_one_letter_code
_entity_poly.pdbx_strand_id
1 'polypeptide(L)'
;KENQLANESYLYIYSDAAKTENEKDSVDLVRRYIHTITGFKEIIIIMREKNWGLADSIIDGVSSVINKFGKVIVLEDDLITSPNFLKFMNDSLSLYEKEHKVYSITGYSHINNLYDIKKSYFLKLTSSWSWATWSDRWKKFRRDDKDLEEIIKSSNSEKRLFNFDDSLDYINMARLQLNKKINSWAIYWYLSVFKQNGLTLYPQKKLVKNIGLDGSGTHCLYSSHEDYLENFDHKFTDDIEESKNNRVIISNLLRKNEETFIQRALNLVKRKMSNKQKGILSKYLSKLKLFFYKKEIGKNSYIDKSAHVLGWESISIGENCIIGEDSWLNVNHKLHNFKSIEIEDNCYIGKRVTISSAKKINIKSYSLIADDCKLLGANHNYDNPLEPYAMTGASDTEIISIGVNVWIGNSACLIGNIKIGHGSVIGAGSVVTKDIPPFCIAVGNPCKVIKRFNFDKM
;
A
#
# COMPACT_ATOMS: atom_id res chain seq x y z
N LYS A 1 26.33 -9.60 -6.96
CA LYS A 1 27.77 -9.37 -6.65
C LYS A 1 27.96 -8.54 -5.38
N GLU A 2 27.12 -7.55 -5.13
CA GLU A 2 27.25 -6.61 -4.00
C GLU A 2 26.75 -7.19 -2.67
N ASN A 3 26.16 -8.38 -2.69
CA ASN A 3 25.74 -9.05 -1.48
C ASN A 3 26.93 -9.57 -0.68
N GLN A 4 26.88 -9.36 0.62
CA GLN A 4 27.76 -10.08 1.54
C GLN A 4 27.54 -11.58 1.37
N LEU A 5 28.59 -12.40 1.41
CA LEU A 5 28.58 -13.84 1.18
C LEU A 5 28.34 -14.28 -0.27
N ALA A 6 28.24 -13.38 -1.26
CA ALA A 6 28.08 -13.80 -2.65
C ALA A 6 29.23 -14.72 -3.11
N ASN A 7 30.49 -14.36 -2.81
CA ASN A 7 31.67 -15.11 -3.14
C ASN A 7 31.81 -16.47 -2.40
N GLU A 8 30.97 -16.71 -1.39
CA GLU A 8 30.88 -17.97 -0.65
C GLU A 8 29.67 -18.82 -1.08
N SER A 9 28.77 -18.25 -1.87
CA SER A 9 27.51 -18.86 -2.27
C SER A 9 27.60 -19.59 -3.61
N TYR A 10 26.93 -20.74 -3.70
CA TYR A 10 26.63 -21.41 -4.96
C TYR A 10 25.42 -20.76 -5.62
N LEU A 11 25.55 -20.32 -6.86
CA LEU A 11 24.46 -19.73 -7.64
C LEU A 11 23.96 -20.74 -8.68
N TYR A 12 22.72 -21.16 -8.57
CA TYR A 12 22.01 -21.96 -9.56
C TYR A 12 21.07 -21.07 -10.37
N ILE A 13 21.26 -21.03 -11.68
CA ILE A 13 20.43 -20.23 -12.59
C ILE A 13 19.65 -21.19 -13.49
N TYR A 14 18.34 -21.20 -13.37
CA TYR A 14 17.44 -21.97 -14.22
C TYR A 14 16.89 -21.04 -15.31
N SER A 15 17.33 -21.24 -16.56
CA SER A 15 16.84 -20.48 -17.71
C SER A 15 15.88 -21.34 -18.51
N ASP A 16 14.60 -20.94 -18.53
CA ASP A 16 13.57 -21.62 -19.31
C ASP A 16 13.78 -21.40 -20.82
N ALA A 17 13.21 -22.26 -21.66
CA ALA A 17 13.21 -22.07 -23.09
C ALA A 17 12.11 -21.09 -23.53
N ALA A 18 12.24 -20.54 -24.73
CA ALA A 18 11.19 -19.72 -25.33
C ALA A 18 9.88 -20.48 -25.42
N LYS A 19 8.78 -19.81 -25.06
CA LYS A 19 7.43 -20.37 -25.19
C LYS A 19 6.92 -20.34 -26.64
N THR A 20 7.35 -19.33 -27.38
CA THR A 20 7.01 -19.11 -28.78
C THR A 20 8.27 -18.82 -29.60
N GLU A 21 8.22 -19.00 -30.92
CA GLU A 21 9.34 -18.72 -31.81
C GLU A 21 9.80 -17.25 -31.69
N ASN A 22 8.85 -16.32 -31.53
CA ASN A 22 9.14 -14.88 -31.41
C ASN A 22 9.89 -14.49 -30.14
N GLU A 23 9.95 -15.35 -29.14
CA GLU A 23 10.67 -15.10 -27.88
C GLU A 23 12.10 -15.63 -27.89
N LYS A 24 12.49 -16.41 -28.90
CA LYS A 24 13.81 -17.06 -28.95
C LYS A 24 14.96 -16.07 -28.85
N ASP A 25 14.93 -15.00 -29.64
CA ASP A 25 16.00 -14.00 -29.64
C ASP A 25 16.16 -13.35 -28.26
N SER A 26 15.06 -13.09 -27.59
CA SER A 26 15.06 -12.51 -26.23
C SER A 26 15.63 -13.50 -25.20
N VAL A 27 15.24 -14.77 -25.27
CA VAL A 27 15.79 -15.84 -24.42
C VAL A 27 17.29 -16.03 -24.66
N ASP A 28 17.73 -15.98 -25.91
CA ASP A 28 19.13 -16.11 -26.27
C ASP A 28 19.98 -14.91 -25.80
N LEU A 29 19.39 -13.70 -25.78
CA LEU A 29 20.01 -12.52 -25.17
C LEU A 29 20.21 -12.71 -23.66
N VAL A 30 19.17 -13.16 -22.94
CA VAL A 30 19.24 -13.46 -21.52
C VAL A 30 20.27 -14.55 -21.26
N ARG A 31 20.27 -15.64 -22.04
CA ARG A 31 21.23 -16.74 -21.90
C ARG A 31 22.68 -16.28 -22.11
N ARG A 32 22.94 -15.41 -23.08
CA ARG A 32 24.27 -14.78 -23.23
C ARG A 32 24.65 -13.95 -22.03
N TYR A 33 23.71 -13.18 -21.48
CA TYR A 33 23.97 -12.34 -20.32
C TYR A 33 24.30 -13.18 -19.06
N ILE A 34 23.55 -14.23 -18.76
CA ILE A 34 23.78 -15.05 -17.56
C ILE A 34 25.14 -15.72 -17.56
N HIS A 35 25.73 -16.01 -18.74
CA HIS A 35 27.11 -16.52 -18.86
C HIS A 35 28.19 -15.48 -18.50
N THR A 36 27.83 -14.18 -18.44
CA THR A 36 28.79 -13.13 -18.02
C THR A 36 28.80 -12.90 -16.50
N ILE A 37 27.90 -13.56 -15.75
CA ILE A 37 27.80 -13.40 -14.30
C ILE A 37 29.05 -14.00 -13.64
N THR A 38 29.60 -13.24 -12.67
CA THR A 38 30.79 -13.65 -11.88
C THR A 38 30.59 -13.17 -10.44
N GLY A 39 31.50 -13.58 -9.54
CA GLY A 39 31.52 -13.10 -8.15
C GLY A 39 30.80 -14.01 -7.17
N PHE A 40 30.48 -15.24 -7.56
CA PHE A 40 29.99 -16.31 -6.69
C PHE A 40 31.08 -17.41 -6.56
N LYS A 41 30.92 -18.26 -5.55
CA LYS A 41 31.84 -19.39 -5.34
C LYS A 41 31.80 -20.33 -6.54
N GLU A 42 30.61 -20.64 -7.03
CA GLU A 42 30.39 -21.44 -8.23
C GLU A 42 29.07 -21.01 -8.85
N ILE A 43 28.98 -21.01 -10.18
CA ILE A 43 27.78 -20.66 -10.94
C ILE A 43 27.40 -21.84 -11.81
N ILE A 44 26.21 -22.38 -11.58
CA ILE A 44 25.65 -23.51 -12.30
C ILE A 44 24.46 -23.03 -13.11
N ILE A 45 24.57 -23.07 -14.43
CA ILE A 45 23.51 -22.62 -15.35
C ILE A 45 22.82 -23.86 -15.92
N ILE A 46 21.51 -23.95 -15.70
CA ILE A 46 20.64 -25.00 -16.23
C ILE A 46 19.74 -24.38 -17.29
N MET A 47 20.06 -24.65 -18.56
CA MET A 47 19.25 -24.21 -19.71
C MET A 47 18.25 -25.31 -20.07
N ARG A 48 16.94 -24.99 -20.02
CA ARG A 48 15.91 -25.92 -20.42
C ARG A 48 15.85 -26.00 -21.96
N GLU A 49 15.64 -27.21 -22.47
CA GLU A 49 15.48 -27.45 -23.92
C GLU A 49 14.09 -27.06 -24.40
N LYS A 50 13.09 -27.17 -23.53
CA LYS A 50 11.69 -26.77 -23.78
C LYS A 50 11.18 -25.88 -22.66
N ASN A 51 10.13 -25.09 -22.93
CA ASN A 51 9.49 -24.26 -21.92
C ASN A 51 8.74 -25.12 -20.90
N TRP A 52 9.15 -25.03 -19.63
CA TRP A 52 8.52 -25.73 -18.50
C TRP A 52 7.46 -24.84 -17.82
N GLY A 53 7.59 -23.53 -17.98
CA GLY A 53 6.83 -22.55 -17.24
C GLY A 53 7.30 -22.39 -15.80
N LEU A 54 6.90 -21.27 -15.20
CA LEU A 54 7.40 -20.85 -13.88
C LEU A 54 7.20 -21.90 -12.80
N ALA A 55 5.99 -22.46 -12.67
CA ALA A 55 5.66 -23.36 -11.56
C ALA A 55 6.52 -24.64 -11.56
N ASP A 56 6.63 -25.31 -12.69
CA ASP A 56 7.38 -26.55 -12.79
C ASP A 56 8.89 -26.30 -12.68
N SER A 57 9.35 -25.16 -13.21
CA SER A 57 10.77 -24.75 -13.13
C SER A 57 11.19 -24.46 -11.68
N ILE A 58 10.35 -23.76 -10.91
CA ILE A 58 10.61 -23.49 -9.48
C ILE A 58 10.60 -24.79 -8.67
N ILE A 59 9.59 -25.65 -8.85
CA ILE A 59 9.50 -26.91 -8.09
C ILE A 59 10.71 -27.80 -8.34
N ASP A 60 11.12 -27.97 -9.59
CA ASP A 60 12.29 -28.76 -9.96
C ASP A 60 13.59 -28.13 -9.42
N GLY A 61 13.76 -26.83 -9.63
CA GLY A 61 14.96 -26.11 -9.17
C GLY A 61 15.12 -26.19 -7.66
N VAL A 62 14.07 -25.91 -6.90
CA VAL A 62 14.09 -26.00 -5.43
C VAL A 62 14.39 -27.42 -4.99
N SER A 63 13.70 -28.42 -5.56
CA SER A 63 13.88 -29.83 -5.19
C SER A 63 15.31 -30.31 -5.49
N SER A 64 15.87 -29.94 -6.63
CA SER A 64 17.22 -30.32 -7.02
C SER A 64 18.29 -29.74 -6.08
N VAL A 65 18.19 -28.43 -5.78
CA VAL A 65 19.17 -27.75 -4.93
C VAL A 65 19.02 -28.20 -3.47
N ILE A 66 17.81 -28.34 -2.96
CA ILE A 66 17.56 -28.69 -1.56
C ILE A 66 17.97 -30.14 -1.25
N ASN A 67 17.83 -31.05 -2.22
CA ASN A 67 18.30 -32.43 -2.08
C ASN A 67 19.83 -32.52 -2.01
N LYS A 68 20.53 -31.56 -2.63
CA LYS A 68 22.02 -31.50 -2.61
C LYS A 68 22.55 -30.83 -1.36
N PHE A 69 21.92 -29.75 -0.89
CA PHE A 69 22.46 -28.87 0.15
C PHE A 69 21.65 -28.85 1.45
N GLY A 70 20.49 -29.52 1.49
CA GLY A 70 19.62 -29.54 2.67
C GLY A 70 18.79 -28.25 2.89
N LYS A 71 19.17 -27.15 2.25
CA LYS A 71 18.52 -25.84 2.32
C LYS A 71 18.69 -25.06 1.04
N VAL A 72 17.81 -24.09 0.78
CA VAL A 72 17.82 -23.27 -0.44
C VAL A 72 17.34 -21.86 -0.17
N ILE A 73 17.92 -20.87 -0.86
CA ILE A 73 17.42 -19.52 -1.01
C ILE A 73 16.93 -19.36 -2.45
N VAL A 74 15.72 -18.88 -2.66
CA VAL A 74 15.07 -18.75 -3.97
C VAL A 74 14.82 -17.29 -4.28
N LEU A 75 15.18 -16.88 -5.49
CA LEU A 75 14.95 -15.54 -6.04
C LEU A 75 14.33 -15.67 -7.44
N GLU A 76 13.42 -14.76 -7.77
CA GLU A 76 12.95 -14.53 -9.13
C GLU A 76 13.80 -13.44 -9.81
N ASP A 77 13.81 -13.38 -11.13
CA ASP A 77 14.70 -12.53 -11.94
C ASP A 77 14.34 -11.03 -11.90
N ASP A 78 13.14 -10.70 -11.43
CA ASP A 78 12.65 -9.33 -11.24
C ASP A 78 12.94 -8.74 -9.84
N LEU A 79 13.81 -9.38 -9.06
CA LEU A 79 14.13 -8.95 -7.70
C LEU A 79 15.52 -8.34 -7.58
N ILE A 80 15.60 -7.12 -7.04
CA ILE A 80 16.82 -6.49 -6.57
C ILE A 80 16.95 -6.74 -5.07
N THR A 81 18.15 -7.12 -4.61
CA THR A 81 18.42 -7.43 -3.21
C THR A 81 19.33 -6.39 -2.56
N SER A 82 19.14 -6.14 -1.26
CA SER A 82 20.06 -5.33 -0.47
C SER A 82 21.40 -6.07 -0.27
N PRO A 83 22.51 -5.38 -0.01
CA PRO A 83 23.80 -6.03 0.25
C PRO A 83 23.79 -7.02 1.42
N ASN A 84 22.90 -6.85 2.40
CA ASN A 84 22.78 -7.74 3.56
C ASN A 84 21.80 -8.90 3.36
N PHE A 85 21.18 -9.02 2.20
CA PHE A 85 20.15 -10.04 1.95
C PHE A 85 20.65 -11.46 2.19
N LEU A 86 21.76 -11.87 1.55
CA LEU A 86 22.29 -13.22 1.71
C LEU A 86 22.72 -13.51 3.15
N LYS A 87 23.29 -12.50 3.83
CA LYS A 87 23.63 -12.63 5.26
C LYS A 87 22.40 -12.90 6.11
N PHE A 88 21.34 -12.10 5.96
CA PHE A 88 20.08 -12.32 6.68
C PHE A 88 19.50 -13.71 6.42
N MET A 89 19.44 -14.13 5.16
CA MET A 89 18.86 -15.43 4.79
C MET A 89 19.65 -16.59 5.39
N ASN A 90 20.99 -16.55 5.34
CA ASN A 90 21.86 -17.61 5.89
C ASN A 90 21.84 -17.64 7.41
N ASP A 91 21.91 -16.48 8.06
CA ASP A 91 21.83 -16.39 9.53
C ASP A 91 20.49 -16.96 10.02
N SER A 92 19.39 -16.59 9.34
CA SER A 92 18.04 -17.09 9.65
C SER A 92 17.92 -18.61 9.43
N LEU A 93 18.44 -19.12 8.29
CA LEU A 93 18.45 -20.55 8.01
C LEU A 93 19.23 -21.34 9.07
N SER A 94 20.29 -20.77 9.61
CA SER A 94 21.10 -21.41 10.67
C SER A 94 20.45 -21.31 12.03
N LEU A 95 19.89 -20.13 12.38
CA LEU A 95 19.30 -19.88 13.69
C LEU A 95 18.04 -20.71 13.93
N TYR A 96 17.16 -20.80 12.90
CA TYR A 96 15.87 -21.47 13.04
C TYR A 96 15.83 -22.89 12.45
N GLU A 97 16.97 -23.50 12.16
CA GLU A 97 17.05 -24.84 11.57
C GLU A 97 16.33 -25.90 12.42
N LYS A 98 16.47 -25.82 13.76
CA LYS A 98 15.84 -26.75 14.71
C LYS A 98 14.41 -26.37 15.10
N GLU A 99 13.93 -25.22 14.67
CA GLU A 99 12.60 -24.72 14.99
C GLU A 99 11.56 -25.24 13.99
N HIS A 100 11.03 -26.44 14.22
CA HIS A 100 10.12 -27.14 13.27
C HIS A 100 8.81 -26.41 12.99
N LYS A 101 8.45 -25.38 13.76
CA LYS A 101 7.34 -24.48 13.46
C LYS A 101 7.66 -23.50 12.34
N VAL A 102 8.94 -23.23 12.06
CA VAL A 102 9.38 -22.29 11.03
C VAL A 102 9.56 -23.04 9.71
N TYR A 103 8.73 -22.70 8.74
CA TYR A 103 8.72 -23.35 7.44
C TYR A 103 9.40 -22.57 6.34
N SER A 104 9.37 -21.25 6.45
CA SER A 104 9.93 -20.36 5.43
C SER A 104 10.58 -19.13 6.06
N ILE A 105 11.50 -18.54 5.33
CA ILE A 105 12.11 -17.24 5.60
C ILE A 105 11.88 -16.40 4.36
N THR A 106 11.59 -15.11 4.50
CA THR A 106 11.52 -14.18 3.36
C THR A 106 12.39 -12.94 3.57
N GLY A 107 12.95 -12.41 2.49
CA GLY A 107 13.61 -11.11 2.49
C GLY A 107 12.64 -9.94 2.24
N TYR A 108 11.38 -10.25 1.92
CA TYR A 108 10.35 -9.25 1.69
C TYR A 108 9.65 -8.86 3.00
N SER A 109 9.24 -7.60 3.10
CA SER A 109 8.37 -7.12 4.18
C SER A 109 7.24 -6.29 3.59
N HIS A 110 6.01 -6.54 4.04
CA HIS A 110 4.85 -5.70 3.71
C HIS A 110 4.88 -4.35 4.45
N ILE A 111 5.66 -4.28 5.52
CA ILE A 111 5.78 -3.09 6.35
C ILE A 111 6.86 -2.19 5.75
N ASN A 112 6.52 -0.92 5.56
CA ASN A 112 7.46 0.11 5.14
C ASN A 112 8.08 0.81 6.37
N ASN A 113 9.04 1.70 6.14
CA ASN A 113 9.80 2.42 7.18
C ASN A 113 8.95 3.32 8.11
N LEU A 114 7.64 3.43 7.88
CA LEU A 114 6.72 4.19 8.76
C LEU A 114 6.46 3.50 10.11
N TYR A 115 6.78 2.20 10.22
CA TYR A 115 6.60 1.44 11.44
C TYR A 115 7.97 1.05 12.00
N ASP A 116 8.24 1.39 13.26
CA ASP A 116 9.49 1.06 13.95
C ASP A 116 9.48 -0.41 14.40
N ILE A 117 9.76 -1.32 13.46
CA ILE A 117 9.90 -2.75 13.75
C ILE A 117 11.34 -3.02 14.20
N LYS A 118 11.52 -3.36 15.45
CA LYS A 118 12.84 -3.47 16.10
C LYS A 118 13.53 -4.82 15.91
N LYS A 119 12.77 -5.89 15.65
CA LYS A 119 13.27 -7.26 15.41
C LYS A 119 12.52 -7.90 14.26
N SER A 120 13.09 -8.95 13.66
CA SER A 120 12.34 -9.83 12.77
C SER A 120 11.11 -10.41 13.48
N TYR A 121 10.13 -10.89 12.72
CA TYR A 121 8.87 -11.38 13.28
C TYR A 121 8.32 -12.53 12.44
N PHE A 122 7.44 -13.32 13.05
CA PHE A 122 6.79 -14.43 12.38
C PHE A 122 5.34 -14.15 11.99
N LEU A 123 4.94 -14.66 10.82
CA LEU A 123 3.55 -14.69 10.36
C LEU A 123 3.22 -16.06 9.79
N LYS A 124 1.93 -16.40 9.76
CA LYS A 124 1.39 -17.55 9.04
C LYS A 124 1.02 -17.19 7.60
N LEU A 125 1.95 -16.56 6.92
CA LEU A 125 1.82 -16.10 5.55
C LEU A 125 3.15 -16.34 4.84
N THR A 126 3.17 -17.06 3.72
CA THR A 126 4.37 -17.22 2.91
C THR A 126 4.51 -16.08 1.90
N SER A 127 5.73 -15.86 1.42
CA SER A 127 6.02 -14.93 0.33
C SER A 127 6.73 -15.67 -0.79
N SER A 128 6.38 -15.38 -2.05
CA SER A 128 7.09 -15.84 -3.24
C SER A 128 8.27 -14.94 -3.59
N TRP A 129 8.27 -13.71 -3.10
CA TRP A 129 9.36 -12.74 -3.36
C TRP A 129 10.52 -12.99 -2.41
N SER A 130 11.56 -13.65 -2.90
CA SER A 130 12.74 -14.04 -2.13
C SER A 130 12.41 -14.86 -0.88
N TRP A 131 12.58 -16.13 -0.94
CA TRP A 131 12.29 -17.00 0.19
C TRP A 131 13.35 -18.09 0.37
N ALA A 132 13.37 -18.69 1.54
CA ALA A 132 14.27 -19.81 1.85
C ALA A 132 13.54 -20.84 2.69
N THR A 133 14.01 -22.11 2.59
CA THR A 133 13.46 -23.21 3.34
C THR A 133 14.49 -24.35 3.47
N TRP A 134 14.15 -25.38 4.24
CA TRP A 134 14.95 -26.57 4.49
C TRP A 134 14.32 -27.83 3.85
N SER A 135 15.12 -28.86 3.69
CA SER A 135 14.71 -30.11 3.04
C SER A 135 13.53 -30.79 3.74
N ASP A 136 13.52 -30.86 5.06
CA ASP A 136 12.45 -31.49 5.83
C ASP A 136 11.13 -30.72 5.75
N ARG A 137 11.18 -29.38 5.62
CA ARG A 137 9.99 -28.55 5.41
C ARG A 137 9.50 -28.66 3.96
N TRP A 138 10.43 -28.63 2.98
CA TRP A 138 10.08 -28.81 1.57
C TRP A 138 9.45 -30.17 1.26
N LYS A 139 9.81 -31.23 1.99
CA LYS A 139 9.15 -32.55 1.92
C LYS A 139 7.65 -32.50 2.27
N LYS A 140 7.17 -31.45 2.90
CA LYS A 140 5.73 -31.24 3.16
C LYS A 140 5.01 -30.51 2.03
N PHE A 141 5.74 -30.00 1.04
CA PHE A 141 5.14 -29.41 -0.15
C PHE A 141 4.31 -30.45 -0.88
N ARG A 142 3.07 -30.09 -1.17
CA ARG A 142 2.13 -30.93 -1.93
C ARG A 142 1.48 -30.12 -3.03
N ARG A 143 1.59 -30.59 -4.26
CA ARG A 143 0.83 -30.08 -5.40
C ARG A 143 -0.32 -31.03 -5.67
N ASP A 144 -1.35 -30.95 -4.82
CA ASP A 144 -2.53 -31.82 -4.87
C ASP A 144 -3.81 -30.99 -4.91
N ASP A 145 -4.58 -31.12 -5.98
CA ASP A 145 -5.82 -30.39 -6.20
C ASP A 145 -6.88 -30.70 -5.12
N LYS A 146 -6.83 -31.88 -4.51
CA LYS A 146 -7.72 -32.24 -3.40
C LYS A 146 -7.52 -31.34 -2.19
N ASP A 147 -6.28 -30.99 -1.90
CA ASP A 147 -5.97 -30.05 -0.80
C ASP A 147 -6.58 -28.66 -1.05
N LEU A 148 -6.58 -28.19 -2.31
CA LEU A 148 -7.26 -26.94 -2.69
C LEU A 148 -8.78 -27.05 -2.60
N GLU A 149 -9.37 -28.18 -2.98
CA GLU A 149 -10.81 -28.41 -2.82
C GLU A 149 -11.22 -28.39 -1.35
N GLU A 150 -10.45 -29.02 -0.48
CA GLU A 150 -10.71 -29.06 0.97
C GLU A 150 -10.77 -27.65 1.55
N ILE A 151 -9.77 -26.79 1.29
CA ILE A 151 -9.76 -25.42 1.82
C ILE A 151 -10.89 -24.56 1.25
N ILE A 152 -11.28 -24.77 -0.02
CA ILE A 152 -12.42 -24.08 -0.62
C ILE A 152 -13.75 -24.50 0.03
N LYS A 153 -13.87 -25.73 0.48
CA LYS A 153 -15.06 -26.28 1.13
C LYS A 153 -15.06 -26.08 2.66
N SER A 154 -13.95 -25.63 3.25
CA SER A 154 -13.79 -25.46 4.70
C SER A 154 -14.74 -24.42 5.30
N SER A 155 -14.72 -24.25 6.61
CA SER A 155 -15.54 -23.28 7.33
C SER A 155 -15.18 -21.82 6.95
N ASN A 156 -16.10 -20.89 7.15
CA ASN A 156 -15.85 -19.48 6.90
C ASN A 156 -14.71 -18.92 7.77
N SER A 157 -14.55 -19.42 8.99
CA SER A 157 -13.46 -19.05 9.88
C SER A 157 -12.10 -19.50 9.33
N GLU A 158 -12.01 -20.73 8.79
CA GLU A 158 -10.78 -21.25 8.22
C GLU A 158 -10.42 -20.55 6.91
N LYS A 159 -11.41 -20.28 6.03
CA LYS A 159 -11.22 -19.45 4.82
C LYS A 159 -10.72 -18.06 5.17
N ARG A 160 -11.27 -17.43 6.20
CA ARG A 160 -10.82 -16.13 6.67
C ARG A 160 -9.36 -16.17 7.14
N LEU A 161 -8.96 -17.21 7.87
CA LEU A 161 -7.56 -17.39 8.29
C LEU A 161 -6.64 -17.61 7.09
N PHE A 162 -7.06 -18.45 6.13
CA PHE A 162 -6.33 -18.70 4.89
C PHE A 162 -6.22 -17.45 4.00
N ASN A 163 -7.24 -16.60 3.97
CA ASN A 163 -7.24 -15.30 3.31
C ASN A 163 -6.53 -14.20 4.13
N PHE A 164 -5.75 -14.57 5.15
CA PHE A 164 -5.04 -13.65 6.03
C PHE A 164 -5.94 -12.53 6.57
N ASP A 165 -6.99 -12.93 7.29
CA ASP A 165 -8.06 -12.06 7.84
C ASP A 165 -8.84 -11.30 6.75
N ASP A 166 -9.13 -11.95 5.62
CA ASP A 166 -9.79 -11.39 4.44
C ASP A 166 -9.07 -10.17 3.84
N SER A 167 -7.75 -10.12 3.99
CA SER A 167 -6.91 -9.10 3.38
C SER A 167 -6.26 -9.54 2.07
N LEU A 168 -6.37 -10.83 1.72
CA LEU A 168 -5.92 -11.47 0.48
C LEU A 168 -7.01 -12.42 0.00
N ASP A 169 -7.09 -12.64 -1.32
CA ASP A 169 -8.11 -13.53 -1.90
C ASP A 169 -7.51 -14.86 -2.37
N TYR A 170 -6.86 -15.58 -1.46
CA TYR A 170 -6.23 -16.88 -1.74
C TYR A 170 -7.25 -17.99 -2.02
N ILE A 171 -8.47 -17.89 -1.48
CA ILE A 171 -9.56 -18.83 -1.83
C ILE A 171 -9.93 -18.69 -3.31
N ASN A 172 -9.98 -17.50 -3.86
CA ASN A 172 -10.21 -17.31 -5.29
C ASN A 172 -9.01 -17.77 -6.12
N MET A 173 -7.79 -17.51 -5.65
CA MET A 173 -6.58 -18.03 -6.30
C MET A 173 -6.58 -19.56 -6.37
N ALA A 174 -7.02 -20.25 -5.30
CA ALA A 174 -7.21 -21.68 -5.28
C ALA A 174 -8.26 -22.16 -6.32
N ARG A 175 -9.39 -21.43 -6.45
CA ARG A 175 -10.41 -21.71 -7.49
C ARG A 175 -9.87 -21.52 -8.90
N LEU A 176 -9.12 -20.45 -9.15
CA LEU A 176 -8.51 -20.20 -10.44
C LEU A 176 -7.49 -21.29 -10.82
N GLN A 177 -6.73 -21.78 -9.82
CA GLN A 177 -5.80 -22.89 -10.00
C GLN A 177 -6.53 -24.19 -10.38
N LEU A 178 -7.59 -24.58 -9.65
CA LEU A 178 -8.40 -25.76 -9.96
C LEU A 178 -9.04 -25.70 -11.35
N ASN A 179 -9.49 -24.50 -11.76
CA ASN A 179 -10.05 -24.25 -13.08
C ASN A 179 -8.98 -24.09 -14.18
N LYS A 180 -7.71 -24.35 -13.88
CA LYS A 180 -6.57 -24.24 -14.81
C LYS A 180 -6.44 -22.87 -15.47
N LYS A 181 -6.96 -21.81 -14.82
CA LYS A 181 -6.84 -20.42 -15.29
C LYS A 181 -5.50 -19.81 -14.92
N ILE A 182 -4.84 -20.35 -13.93
CA ILE A 182 -3.47 -19.99 -13.52
C ILE A 182 -2.68 -21.30 -13.29
N ASN A 183 -1.34 -21.19 -13.27
CA ASN A 183 -0.43 -22.27 -12.88
C ASN A 183 0.51 -21.75 -11.81
N SER A 184 0.07 -21.79 -10.54
CA SER A 184 0.79 -21.21 -9.41
C SER A 184 1.36 -22.29 -8.50
N TRP A 185 2.67 -22.35 -8.35
CA TRP A 185 3.33 -23.14 -7.33
C TRP A 185 3.11 -22.56 -5.93
N ALA A 186 3.03 -21.24 -5.83
CA ALA A 186 3.00 -20.50 -4.57
C ALA A 186 1.74 -20.79 -3.74
N ILE A 187 0.56 -20.96 -4.38
CA ILE A 187 -0.67 -21.30 -3.65
C ILE A 187 -0.58 -22.69 -3.00
N TYR A 188 0.08 -23.66 -3.65
CA TYR A 188 0.30 -24.99 -3.07
C TYR A 188 1.33 -24.95 -1.93
N TRP A 189 2.38 -24.15 -2.07
CA TRP A 189 3.34 -23.94 -0.98
C TRP A 189 2.69 -23.29 0.22
N TYR A 190 1.95 -22.20 0.00
CA TYR A 190 1.21 -21.55 1.07
C TYR A 190 0.24 -22.49 1.78
N LEU A 191 -0.56 -23.25 1.03
CA LEU A 191 -1.49 -24.22 1.59
C LEU A 191 -0.76 -25.33 2.37
N SER A 192 0.37 -25.84 1.85
CA SER A 192 1.18 -26.84 2.53
C SER A 192 1.69 -26.33 3.88
N VAL A 193 2.18 -25.10 3.93
CA VAL A 193 2.62 -24.44 5.17
C VAL A 193 1.44 -24.15 6.11
N PHE A 194 0.33 -23.67 5.59
CA PHE A 194 -0.90 -23.39 6.34
C PHE A 194 -1.44 -24.65 7.05
N LYS A 195 -1.52 -25.78 6.35
CA LYS A 195 -1.94 -27.07 6.94
C LYS A 195 -1.03 -27.56 8.07
N GLN A 196 0.21 -27.15 8.11
CA GLN A 196 1.16 -27.44 9.19
C GLN A 196 1.14 -26.38 10.31
N ASN A 197 0.26 -25.39 10.24
CA ASN A 197 0.28 -24.23 11.14
C ASN A 197 1.65 -23.52 11.17
N GLY A 198 2.35 -23.57 10.01
CA GLY A 198 3.74 -23.14 9.87
C GLY A 198 3.92 -21.63 9.86
N LEU A 199 5.09 -21.22 10.30
CA LEU A 199 5.49 -19.82 10.41
C LEU A 199 6.48 -19.45 9.30
N THR A 200 6.41 -18.21 8.83
CA THR A 200 7.40 -17.58 7.97
C THR A 200 8.07 -16.43 8.71
N LEU A 201 9.40 -16.39 8.71
CA LEU A 201 10.17 -15.28 9.25
C LEU A 201 10.18 -14.11 8.26
N TYR A 202 9.87 -12.92 8.77
CA TYR A 202 9.93 -11.66 8.04
C TYR A 202 11.01 -10.75 8.62
N PRO A 203 11.77 -10.00 7.78
CA PRO A 203 12.75 -9.05 8.25
C PRO A 203 12.08 -7.78 8.82
N GLN A 204 12.83 -7.03 9.62
CA GLN A 204 12.40 -5.72 10.15
C GLN A 204 12.13 -4.70 9.05
N LYS A 205 12.93 -4.74 7.99
CA LYS A 205 12.86 -3.86 6.82
C LYS A 205 12.98 -4.69 5.55
N LYS A 206 12.54 -4.14 4.42
CA LYS A 206 12.65 -4.79 3.11
C LYS A 206 14.10 -5.03 2.72
N LEU A 207 14.43 -6.25 2.36
CA LEU A 207 15.72 -6.66 1.83
C LEU A 207 15.68 -6.92 0.32
N VAL A 208 14.47 -6.87 -0.25
CA VAL A 208 14.25 -7.05 -1.68
C VAL A 208 13.25 -6.04 -2.22
N LYS A 209 13.47 -5.64 -3.46
CA LYS A 209 12.58 -4.80 -4.26
C LYS A 209 12.23 -5.53 -5.54
N ASN A 210 10.95 -5.60 -5.88
CA ASN A 210 10.50 -6.10 -7.16
C ASN A 210 10.50 -4.98 -8.19
N ILE A 211 11.22 -5.17 -9.30
CA ILE A 211 11.31 -4.21 -10.43
C ILE A 211 10.37 -4.58 -11.59
N GLY A 212 9.77 -5.79 -11.58
CA GLY A 212 8.77 -6.22 -12.56
C GLY A 212 7.39 -5.58 -12.40
N LEU A 213 7.24 -4.65 -11.46
CA LEU A 213 6.01 -3.87 -11.23
C LEU A 213 5.86 -2.65 -12.16
N ASP A 214 6.65 -2.56 -13.21
CA ASP A 214 6.63 -1.50 -14.22
C ASP A 214 5.54 -1.69 -15.30
N GLY A 215 4.78 -2.77 -15.20
CA GLY A 215 3.73 -3.16 -16.15
C GLY A 215 4.21 -4.09 -17.26
N SER A 216 5.48 -4.48 -17.32
CA SER A 216 6.04 -5.46 -18.25
C SER A 216 5.83 -6.91 -17.78
N GLY A 217 5.60 -7.13 -16.49
CA GLY A 217 5.42 -8.45 -15.89
C GLY A 217 4.07 -9.09 -16.21
N THR A 218 4.03 -10.42 -16.28
CA THR A 218 2.86 -11.22 -16.69
C THR A 218 1.68 -11.09 -15.69
N HIS A 219 1.94 -10.75 -14.44
CA HIS A 219 0.95 -10.72 -13.34
C HIS A 219 0.96 -9.45 -12.51
N CYS A 220 1.78 -8.44 -12.85
CA CYS A 220 1.98 -7.25 -12.05
C CYS A 220 1.49 -5.98 -12.75
N LEU A 221 0.74 -5.15 -12.03
CA LEU A 221 0.38 -3.80 -12.44
C LEU A 221 1.40 -2.80 -11.90
N TYR A 222 1.63 -1.73 -12.63
CA TYR A 222 2.55 -0.65 -12.28
C TYR A 222 2.36 -0.16 -10.84
N SER A 223 3.41 -0.15 -10.05
CA SER A 223 3.47 0.44 -8.70
C SER A 223 4.57 1.48 -8.65
N SER A 224 4.21 2.72 -8.32
CA SER A 224 5.12 3.86 -8.19
C SER A 224 5.80 3.96 -6.82
N HIS A 225 5.87 2.87 -6.05
CA HIS A 225 6.55 2.93 -4.76
C HIS A 225 8.06 2.88 -4.96
N GLU A 226 8.74 3.96 -4.62
CA GLU A 226 10.19 3.97 -4.42
C GLU A 226 10.49 3.20 -3.12
N ASP A 227 10.80 1.92 -3.28
CA ASP A 227 11.31 1.10 -2.18
C ASP A 227 12.82 1.33 -2.08
N TYR A 228 13.26 2.01 -1.02
CA TYR A 228 14.67 2.12 -0.69
C TYR A 228 15.12 0.85 0.05
N LEU A 229 16.16 0.21 -0.47
CA LEU A 229 16.83 -0.90 0.20
C LEU A 229 17.92 -0.33 1.10
N GLU A 230 17.76 -0.49 2.41
CA GLU A 230 18.73 0.00 3.39
C GLU A 230 19.65 -1.13 3.87
N ASN A 231 20.90 -0.78 4.16
CA ASN A 231 21.76 -1.64 4.95
C ASN A 231 21.45 -1.40 6.44
N PHE A 232 21.13 -2.44 7.17
CA PHE A 232 20.89 -2.36 8.60
C PHE A 232 21.30 -3.66 9.31
N ASP A 233 21.59 -3.56 10.60
CA ASP A 233 21.88 -4.72 11.42
C ASP A 233 20.60 -5.49 11.74
N HIS A 234 20.58 -6.77 11.39
CA HIS A 234 19.45 -7.64 11.64
C HIS A 234 19.37 -8.00 13.12
N LYS A 235 18.17 -7.84 13.68
CA LYS A 235 17.85 -8.31 15.03
C LYS A 235 16.81 -9.40 14.92
N PHE A 236 17.17 -10.60 15.32
CA PHE A 236 16.29 -11.76 15.30
C PHE A 236 15.39 -11.81 16.53
N THR A 237 14.21 -12.39 16.37
CA THR A 237 13.29 -12.65 17.48
C THR A 237 13.54 -14.03 18.06
N ASP A 238 13.46 -14.12 19.38
CA ASP A 238 13.49 -15.39 20.11
C ASP A 238 12.09 -15.97 20.34
N ASP A 239 11.05 -15.18 20.04
CA ASP A 239 9.65 -15.57 20.17
C ASP A 239 9.19 -16.27 18.89
N ILE A 240 9.07 -17.61 18.93
CA ILE A 240 8.70 -18.46 17.78
C ILE A 240 7.16 -18.61 17.74
N GLU A 241 6.48 -17.46 17.72
CA GLU A 241 5.03 -17.38 17.58
C GLU A 241 4.63 -16.31 16.56
N GLU A 242 3.40 -16.42 16.02
CA GLU A 242 2.88 -15.42 15.12
C GLU A 242 2.72 -14.06 15.82
N SER A 243 3.32 -13.04 15.28
CA SER A 243 3.17 -11.66 15.78
C SER A 243 1.77 -11.13 15.48
N LYS A 244 0.88 -11.18 16.46
CA LYS A 244 -0.52 -10.70 16.33
C LYS A 244 -0.57 -9.23 15.94
N ASN A 245 0.32 -8.40 16.51
CA ASN A 245 0.37 -6.97 16.19
C ASN A 245 0.75 -6.74 14.72
N ASN A 246 1.83 -7.36 14.25
CA ASN A 246 2.26 -7.22 12.85
C ASN A 246 1.25 -7.83 11.87
N ARG A 247 0.56 -8.92 12.25
CA ARG A 247 -0.54 -9.49 11.47
C ARG A 247 -1.65 -8.45 11.25
N VAL A 248 -2.09 -7.74 12.28
CA VAL A 248 -3.12 -6.69 12.18
C VAL A 248 -2.64 -5.54 11.31
N ILE A 249 -1.41 -5.06 11.52
CA ILE A 249 -0.82 -3.98 10.70
C ILE A 249 -0.80 -4.38 9.23
N ILE A 250 -0.27 -5.56 8.91
CA ILE A 250 -0.11 -6.02 7.54
C ILE A 250 -1.46 -6.30 6.88
N SER A 251 -2.40 -6.94 7.57
CA SER A 251 -3.73 -7.16 6.99
C SER A 251 -4.44 -5.84 6.64
N ASN A 252 -4.28 -4.80 7.45
CA ASN A 252 -4.81 -3.46 7.15
C ASN A 252 -4.10 -2.81 5.95
N LEU A 253 -2.77 -2.95 5.84
CA LEU A 253 -2.00 -2.45 4.69
C LEU A 253 -2.41 -3.15 3.39
N LEU A 254 -2.59 -4.47 3.42
CA LEU A 254 -3.00 -5.27 2.26
C LEU A 254 -4.40 -4.89 1.80
N ARG A 255 -5.38 -4.73 2.70
CA ARG A 255 -6.73 -4.25 2.34
C ARG A 255 -6.72 -2.89 1.66
N LYS A 256 -5.91 -1.95 2.16
CA LYS A 256 -5.73 -0.63 1.51
C LYS A 256 -5.15 -0.76 0.10
N ASN A 257 -4.22 -1.67 -0.12
CA ASN A 257 -3.62 -1.92 -1.44
C ASN A 257 -4.63 -2.56 -2.41
N GLU A 258 -5.49 -3.46 -1.97
CA GLU A 258 -6.58 -4.03 -2.78
C GLU A 258 -7.60 -2.96 -3.20
N GLU A 259 -8.04 -2.11 -2.28
CA GLU A 259 -8.92 -0.98 -2.61
C GLU A 259 -8.30 -0.07 -3.68
N THR A 260 -7.00 0.21 -3.58
CA THR A 260 -6.26 0.97 -4.58
C THR A 260 -6.17 0.23 -5.92
N PHE A 261 -6.02 -1.09 -5.91
CA PHE A 261 -5.99 -1.94 -7.09
C PHE A 261 -7.35 -1.94 -7.81
N ILE A 262 -8.45 -2.13 -7.09
CA ILE A 262 -9.81 -2.05 -7.64
C ILE A 262 -10.05 -0.68 -8.28
N GLN A 263 -9.59 0.39 -7.63
CA GLN A 263 -9.69 1.74 -8.17
C GLN A 263 -8.90 1.91 -9.47
N ARG A 264 -7.70 1.32 -9.58
CA ARG A 264 -6.89 1.32 -10.81
C ARG A 264 -7.53 0.50 -11.91
N ALA A 265 -8.02 -0.70 -11.60
CA ALA A 265 -8.76 -1.54 -12.55
C ALA A 265 -10.01 -0.83 -13.08
N LEU A 266 -10.77 -0.16 -12.20
CA LEU A 266 -11.91 0.66 -12.58
C LEU A 266 -11.51 1.84 -13.48
N ASN A 267 -10.36 2.46 -13.25
CA ASN A 267 -9.85 3.55 -14.08
C ASN A 267 -9.42 3.06 -15.47
N LEU A 268 -8.85 1.84 -15.58
CA LEU A 268 -8.54 1.20 -16.87
C LEU A 268 -9.80 0.86 -17.65
N VAL A 269 -10.84 0.33 -16.99
CA VAL A 269 -12.15 0.10 -17.60
C VAL A 269 -12.77 1.43 -18.06
N LYS A 270 -12.70 2.47 -17.23
CA LYS A 270 -13.18 3.82 -17.58
C LYS A 270 -12.47 4.42 -18.82
N ARG A 271 -11.18 4.14 -19.02
CA ARG A 271 -10.45 4.61 -20.23
C ARG A 271 -11.02 4.07 -21.55
N LYS A 272 -11.60 2.86 -21.54
CA LYS A 272 -12.20 2.20 -22.72
C LYS A 272 -13.68 2.54 -22.92
N MET A 273 -14.29 3.32 -22.03
CA MET A 273 -15.72 3.67 -22.06
C MET A 273 -15.97 5.05 -22.65
N SER A 274 -17.13 5.23 -23.31
CA SER A 274 -17.59 6.55 -23.75
C SER A 274 -17.89 7.48 -22.56
N ASN A 275 -17.89 8.79 -22.76
CA ASN A 275 -18.14 9.76 -21.68
C ASN A 275 -19.51 9.55 -21.00
N LYS A 276 -20.53 9.13 -21.75
CA LYS A 276 -21.86 8.80 -21.22
C LYS A 276 -21.82 7.56 -20.31
N GLN A 277 -21.10 6.52 -20.71
CA GLN A 277 -20.92 5.30 -19.92
C GLN A 277 -20.07 5.55 -18.66
N LYS A 278 -19.03 6.42 -18.76
CA LYS A 278 -18.24 6.87 -17.60
C LYS A 278 -19.09 7.58 -16.54
N GLY A 279 -20.03 8.43 -16.99
CA GLY A 279 -20.96 9.13 -16.10
C GLY A 279 -21.88 8.17 -15.32
N ILE A 280 -22.42 7.17 -16.01
CA ILE A 280 -23.29 6.16 -15.40
C ILE A 280 -22.49 5.29 -14.39
N LEU A 281 -21.33 4.80 -14.79
CA LEU A 281 -20.47 3.98 -13.93
C LEU A 281 -19.98 4.78 -12.71
N SER A 282 -19.60 6.05 -12.89
CA SER A 282 -19.18 6.94 -11.80
C SER A 282 -20.32 7.13 -10.77
N LYS A 283 -21.56 7.25 -11.24
CA LYS A 283 -22.74 7.42 -10.39
C LYS A 283 -23.07 6.16 -9.59
N TYR A 284 -22.85 4.97 -10.14
CA TYR A 284 -23.00 3.69 -9.42
C TYR A 284 -21.86 3.47 -8.43
N LEU A 285 -20.62 3.78 -8.80
CA LEU A 285 -19.45 3.62 -7.95
C LEU A 285 -19.43 4.60 -6.78
N SER A 286 -19.92 5.83 -6.95
CA SER A 286 -20.06 6.78 -5.84
C SER A 286 -21.09 6.29 -4.81
N LYS A 287 -22.20 5.70 -5.26
CA LYS A 287 -23.19 5.09 -4.35
C LYS A 287 -22.65 3.88 -3.59
N LEU A 288 -21.88 3.01 -4.25
CA LEU A 288 -21.21 1.89 -3.61
C LEU A 288 -20.13 2.37 -2.62
N LYS A 289 -19.34 3.37 -2.97
CA LYS A 289 -18.34 3.97 -2.08
C LYS A 289 -18.99 4.57 -0.84
N LEU A 290 -20.07 5.34 -0.98
CA LEU A 290 -20.82 5.86 0.17
C LEU A 290 -21.28 4.75 1.13
N PHE A 291 -21.65 3.59 0.62
CA PHE A 291 -22.06 2.45 1.44
C PHE A 291 -20.89 1.86 2.25
N PHE A 292 -19.69 1.75 1.64
CA PHE A 292 -18.49 1.21 2.31
C PHE A 292 -17.89 2.19 3.31
N TYR A 293 -17.91 3.51 3.04
CA TYR A 293 -17.32 4.54 3.90
C TYR A 293 -18.29 5.15 4.92
N LYS A 294 -19.52 4.66 4.99
CA LYS A 294 -20.53 5.11 5.97
C LYS A 294 -20.07 5.00 7.44
N LYS A 295 -19.05 4.19 7.71
CA LYS A 295 -18.41 4.07 9.04
C LYS A 295 -17.56 5.27 9.46
N GLU A 296 -17.15 6.10 8.52
CA GLU A 296 -16.28 7.29 8.76
C GLU A 296 -17.09 8.59 8.85
N ILE A 297 -18.41 8.48 8.80
CA ILE A 297 -19.36 9.58 8.95
C ILE A 297 -20.08 9.38 10.27
N GLY A 298 -19.99 10.37 11.17
CA GLY A 298 -20.64 10.36 12.46
C GLY A 298 -22.16 10.34 12.37
N LYS A 299 -22.80 9.95 13.46
CA LYS A 299 -24.27 9.87 13.52
C LYS A 299 -24.93 11.21 13.20
N ASN A 300 -26.11 11.16 12.58
CA ASN A 300 -26.91 12.32 12.19
C ASN A 300 -26.22 13.30 11.24
N SER A 301 -25.06 12.93 10.66
CA SER A 301 -24.40 13.78 9.68
C SER A 301 -24.96 13.54 8.29
N TYR A 302 -25.09 14.62 7.54
CA TYR A 302 -25.67 14.66 6.20
C TYR A 302 -24.65 15.20 5.20
N ILE A 303 -24.48 14.49 4.09
CA ILE A 303 -23.70 14.93 2.95
C ILE A 303 -24.64 14.98 1.75
N ASP A 304 -24.74 16.14 1.12
CA ASP A 304 -25.59 16.27 -0.05
C ASP A 304 -25.13 15.35 -1.17
N LYS A 305 -26.08 14.78 -1.89
CA LYS A 305 -25.85 13.83 -2.98
C LYS A 305 -25.07 14.41 -4.16
N SER A 306 -25.09 15.74 -4.31
CA SER A 306 -24.34 16.46 -5.34
C SER A 306 -22.88 16.75 -4.92
N ALA A 307 -22.55 16.60 -3.63
CA ALA A 307 -21.19 16.82 -3.15
C ALA A 307 -20.20 15.82 -3.77
N HIS A 308 -19.06 16.34 -4.20
CA HIS A 308 -17.98 15.55 -4.77
C HIS A 308 -16.93 15.26 -3.70
N VAL A 309 -16.67 13.97 -3.44
CA VAL A 309 -15.65 13.57 -2.47
C VAL A 309 -14.62 12.68 -3.13
N LEU A 310 -13.36 13.12 -3.11
CA LEU A 310 -12.22 12.39 -3.60
C LEU A 310 -11.27 12.09 -2.44
N GLY A 311 -10.90 10.82 -2.22
CA GLY A 311 -10.03 10.40 -1.13
C GLY A 311 -10.79 10.15 0.18
N TRP A 312 -11.93 9.50 0.12
CA TRP A 312 -12.77 9.12 1.29
C TRP A 312 -11.97 8.48 2.42
N GLU A 313 -11.00 7.64 2.08
CA GLU A 313 -10.13 6.93 3.01
C GLU A 313 -9.32 7.87 3.93
N SER A 314 -9.14 9.10 3.49
CA SER A 314 -8.38 10.13 4.22
C SER A 314 -9.25 11.26 4.78
N ILE A 315 -10.58 11.03 4.86
CA ILE A 315 -11.55 12.01 5.34
C ILE A 315 -12.29 11.40 6.53
N SER A 316 -12.49 12.19 7.59
CA SER A 316 -13.38 11.86 8.68
C SER A 316 -14.34 13.02 8.95
N ILE A 317 -15.59 12.66 9.23
CA ILE A 317 -16.67 13.63 9.51
C ILE A 317 -17.34 13.19 10.82
N GLY A 318 -17.36 14.08 11.78
CA GLY A 318 -17.95 13.87 13.10
C GLY A 318 -19.47 13.76 13.07
N GLU A 319 -20.08 13.82 14.25
CA GLU A 319 -21.54 13.73 14.44
C GLU A 319 -22.24 15.07 14.18
N ASN A 320 -23.50 15.01 13.73
CA ASN A 320 -24.36 16.18 13.49
C ASN A 320 -23.78 17.21 12.52
N CYS A 321 -23.00 16.78 11.53
CA CYS A 321 -22.42 17.65 10.52
C CYS A 321 -23.29 17.72 9.27
N ILE A 322 -23.25 18.86 8.59
CA ILE A 322 -23.92 19.08 7.29
C ILE A 322 -22.86 19.48 6.26
N ILE A 323 -22.84 18.78 5.12
CA ILE A 323 -22.06 19.15 3.94
C ILE A 323 -23.04 19.48 2.82
N GLY A 324 -23.03 20.75 2.39
CA GLY A 324 -23.98 21.31 1.44
C GLY A 324 -23.77 20.89 -0.01
N GLU A 325 -24.74 21.30 -0.86
CA GLU A 325 -24.80 21.00 -2.29
C GLU A 325 -23.53 21.41 -3.03
N ASP A 326 -23.13 20.63 -4.01
CA ASP A 326 -22.01 20.89 -4.94
C ASP A 326 -20.67 21.19 -4.24
N SER A 327 -20.52 20.84 -2.97
CA SER A 327 -19.27 20.99 -2.26
C SER A 327 -18.24 19.96 -2.72
N TRP A 328 -16.97 20.33 -2.73
CA TRP A 328 -15.88 19.47 -3.19
C TRP A 328 -14.85 19.27 -2.08
N LEU A 329 -14.80 18.05 -1.53
CA LEU A 329 -13.79 17.59 -0.60
C LEU A 329 -12.75 16.79 -1.37
N ASN A 330 -11.54 17.31 -1.47
CA ASN A 330 -10.49 16.74 -2.32
C ASN A 330 -9.22 16.43 -1.51
N VAL A 331 -8.89 15.15 -1.41
CA VAL A 331 -7.59 14.68 -0.96
C VAL A 331 -6.92 13.97 -2.12
N ASN A 332 -6.02 14.69 -2.81
CA ASN A 332 -5.43 14.21 -4.06
C ASN A 332 -4.17 13.36 -3.84
N HIS A 333 -3.63 13.29 -2.61
CA HIS A 333 -2.38 12.61 -2.33
C HIS A 333 -2.57 11.28 -1.60
N LYS A 334 -2.06 10.23 -2.24
CA LYS A 334 -1.99 8.86 -1.72
C LYS A 334 -0.84 8.65 -0.71
N LEU A 335 -0.22 9.73 -0.23
CA LEU A 335 1.06 9.67 0.49
C LEU A 335 0.92 9.52 2.01
N HIS A 336 -0.28 9.63 2.59
CA HIS A 336 -0.41 9.70 4.04
C HIS A 336 -1.35 8.64 4.62
N ASN A 337 -0.86 7.91 5.62
CA ASN A 337 -1.62 6.95 6.43
C ASN A 337 -2.48 7.62 7.51
N PHE A 338 -2.84 8.89 7.38
CA PHE A 338 -3.64 9.63 8.35
C PHE A 338 -4.78 10.39 7.66
N LYS A 339 -5.75 10.84 8.46
CA LYS A 339 -6.86 11.65 7.96
C LYS A 339 -6.36 13.02 7.53
N SER A 340 -6.45 13.32 6.24
CA SER A 340 -6.04 14.59 5.66
C SER A 340 -7.11 15.67 5.76
N ILE A 341 -8.40 15.31 5.81
CA ILE A 341 -9.49 16.21 6.12
C ILE A 341 -10.21 15.63 7.34
N GLU A 342 -10.23 16.39 8.42
CA GLU A 342 -10.95 16.07 9.64
C GLU A 342 -11.96 17.16 9.93
N ILE A 343 -13.26 16.82 9.95
CA ILE A 343 -14.36 17.70 10.35
C ILE A 343 -14.91 17.12 11.65
N GLU A 344 -14.79 17.86 12.75
CA GLU A 344 -15.33 17.45 14.04
C GLU A 344 -16.83 17.67 14.13
N ASP A 345 -17.41 17.39 15.29
CA ASP A 345 -18.86 17.38 15.51
C ASP A 345 -19.52 18.76 15.37
N ASN A 346 -20.81 18.75 15.00
CA ASN A 346 -21.66 19.93 14.92
C ASN A 346 -21.15 21.02 13.97
N CYS A 347 -20.48 20.63 12.90
CA CYS A 347 -19.99 21.55 11.88
C CYS A 347 -21.00 21.72 10.74
N TYR A 348 -21.07 22.93 10.22
CA TYR A 348 -21.83 23.25 9.01
C TYR A 348 -20.88 23.68 7.89
N ILE A 349 -20.93 22.96 6.78
CA ILE A 349 -20.23 23.28 5.53
C ILE A 349 -21.30 23.63 4.50
N GLY A 350 -21.30 24.86 4.05
CA GLY A 350 -22.27 25.41 3.11
C GLY A 350 -22.21 24.79 1.71
N LYS A 351 -22.89 25.43 0.76
CA LYS A 351 -22.94 24.99 -0.64
C LYS A 351 -21.68 25.44 -1.39
N ARG A 352 -21.26 24.65 -2.37
CA ARG A 352 -20.13 24.93 -3.28
C ARG A 352 -18.82 25.25 -2.55
N VAL A 353 -18.67 24.70 -1.35
CA VAL A 353 -17.42 24.83 -0.58
C VAL A 353 -16.37 23.90 -1.15
N THR A 354 -15.18 24.43 -1.41
CA THR A 354 -14.02 23.63 -1.83
C THR A 354 -13.08 23.43 -0.66
N ILE A 355 -12.80 22.18 -0.29
CA ILE A 355 -11.81 21.78 0.70
C ILE A 355 -10.78 20.89 -0.02
N SER A 356 -9.58 21.44 -0.28
CA SER A 356 -8.50 20.73 -0.99
C SER A 356 -7.29 20.59 -0.08
N SER A 357 -6.97 19.38 0.32
CA SER A 357 -5.89 19.07 1.26
C SER A 357 -4.76 18.29 0.58
N ALA A 358 -3.55 18.80 0.74
CA ALA A 358 -2.32 18.06 0.46
C ALA A 358 -1.83 17.33 1.71
N LYS A 359 -1.69 18.02 2.83
CA LYS A 359 -1.25 17.47 4.12
C LYS A 359 -2.40 17.30 5.10
N LYS A 360 -2.91 18.40 5.63
CA LYS A 360 -3.98 18.33 6.62
C LYS A 360 -4.87 19.58 6.65
N ILE A 361 -6.19 19.36 6.74
CA ILE A 361 -7.19 20.39 7.05
C ILE A 361 -8.02 19.87 8.22
N ASN A 362 -7.98 20.61 9.34
CA ASN A 362 -8.77 20.32 10.54
C ASN A 362 -9.82 21.39 10.73
N ILE A 363 -11.09 21.01 10.85
CA ILE A 363 -12.19 21.86 11.18
C ILE A 363 -12.77 21.40 12.53
N LYS A 364 -12.54 22.19 13.57
CA LYS A 364 -12.97 21.86 14.92
C LYS A 364 -14.45 22.10 15.13
N SER A 365 -15.00 21.47 16.16
CA SER A 365 -16.43 21.44 16.47
C SER A 365 -17.09 22.81 16.49
N TYR A 366 -18.40 22.82 16.13
CA TYR A 366 -19.24 24.01 16.09
C TYR A 366 -18.82 25.08 15.10
N SER A 367 -17.98 24.75 14.14
CA SER A 367 -17.55 25.72 13.12
C SER A 367 -18.53 25.78 11.96
N LEU A 368 -18.73 27.00 11.44
CA LEU A 368 -19.60 27.31 10.31
C LEU A 368 -18.77 27.83 9.15
N ILE A 369 -18.76 27.11 8.05
CA ILE A 369 -18.14 27.51 6.78
C ILE A 369 -19.29 27.85 5.82
N ALA A 370 -19.44 29.12 5.50
CA ALA A 370 -20.52 29.58 4.64
C ALA A 370 -20.30 29.17 3.16
N ASP A 371 -21.30 29.47 2.31
CA ASP A 371 -21.28 29.08 0.90
C ASP A 371 -20.08 29.67 0.13
N ASP A 372 -19.69 28.98 -0.94
CA ASP A 372 -18.64 29.40 -1.89
C ASP A 372 -17.24 29.56 -1.29
N CYS A 373 -17.02 29.14 -0.04
CA CYS A 373 -15.70 29.22 0.61
C CYS A 373 -14.70 28.26 -0.02
N LYS A 374 -13.42 28.63 0.05
CA LYS A 374 -12.31 27.80 -0.44
C LYS A 374 -11.26 27.63 0.65
N LEU A 375 -10.97 26.37 1.01
CA LEU A 375 -9.90 25.98 1.93
C LEU A 375 -8.83 25.26 1.10
N LEU A 376 -7.78 26.00 0.71
CA LEU A 376 -6.75 25.56 -0.24
C LEU A 376 -5.46 25.24 0.50
N GLY A 377 -5.39 24.02 1.05
CA GLY A 377 -4.23 23.41 1.69
C GLY A 377 -3.43 22.52 0.74
N ALA A 378 -3.53 22.77 -0.56
CA ALA A 378 -2.75 22.07 -1.58
C ALA A 378 -2.27 23.08 -2.63
N ASN A 379 -0.96 23.21 -2.79
CA ASN A 379 -0.33 24.06 -3.78
C ASN A 379 0.65 23.25 -4.64
N HIS A 380 1.00 23.78 -5.81
CA HIS A 380 2.15 23.31 -6.56
C HIS A 380 3.44 23.88 -5.97
N ASN A 381 4.56 23.15 -6.13
CA ASN A 381 5.88 23.72 -5.84
C ASN A 381 6.18 24.84 -6.83
N TYR A 382 6.52 26.00 -6.33
CA TYR A 382 6.77 27.20 -7.16
C TYR A 382 8.14 27.85 -6.89
N ASP A 383 9.02 27.14 -6.20
CA ASP A 383 10.34 27.67 -5.81
C ASP A 383 11.29 27.86 -7.00
N ASN A 384 11.08 27.09 -8.07
CA ASN A 384 11.87 27.22 -9.30
C ASN A 384 11.02 27.71 -10.47
N PRO A 385 11.07 28.99 -10.83
CA PRO A 385 10.29 29.56 -11.94
C PRO A 385 10.74 29.10 -13.34
N LEU A 386 11.88 28.42 -13.44
CA LEU A 386 12.39 27.88 -14.71
C LEU A 386 11.81 26.48 -15.00
N GLU A 387 11.13 25.87 -14.06
CA GLU A 387 10.45 24.60 -14.23
C GLU A 387 8.95 24.81 -14.46
N PRO A 388 8.33 24.15 -15.46
CA PRO A 388 6.89 24.26 -15.66
C PRO A 388 6.12 23.83 -14.41
N TYR A 389 5.31 24.68 -13.82
CA TYR A 389 4.59 24.40 -12.58
C TYR A 389 3.66 23.19 -12.67
N ALA A 390 3.17 22.85 -13.85
CA ALA A 390 2.40 21.62 -14.08
C ALA A 390 3.20 20.33 -13.83
N MET A 391 4.54 20.41 -13.80
CA MET A 391 5.46 19.29 -13.63
C MET A 391 6.08 19.23 -12.23
N THR A 392 5.98 20.31 -11.42
CA THR A 392 6.65 20.40 -10.11
C THR A 392 5.98 19.60 -9.01
N GLY A 393 4.82 18.97 -9.28
CA GLY A 393 4.04 18.26 -8.27
C GLY A 393 3.37 19.19 -7.26
N ALA A 394 2.72 18.62 -6.26
CA ALA A 394 2.05 19.39 -5.20
C ALA A 394 2.91 19.42 -3.93
N SER A 395 2.89 20.56 -3.23
CA SER A 395 3.47 20.70 -1.90
C SER A 395 2.65 19.91 -0.88
N ASP A 396 3.30 19.15 -0.02
CA ASP A 396 2.69 18.35 1.06
C ASP A 396 2.87 18.97 2.46
N THR A 397 3.32 20.22 2.53
CA THR A 397 3.70 20.86 3.80
C THR A 397 2.57 21.68 4.44
N GLU A 398 1.51 21.98 3.72
CA GLU A 398 0.51 22.95 4.16
C GLU A 398 -0.55 22.34 5.09
N ILE A 399 -0.84 23.05 6.18
CA ILE A 399 -1.85 22.71 7.18
C ILE A 399 -2.80 23.89 7.37
N ILE A 400 -4.11 23.65 7.18
CA ILE A 400 -5.15 24.60 7.59
C ILE A 400 -5.81 24.08 8.86
N SER A 401 -5.74 24.85 9.92
CA SER A 401 -6.36 24.52 11.20
C SER A 401 -7.40 25.55 11.60
N ILE A 402 -8.67 25.14 11.64
CA ILE A 402 -9.81 25.99 12.06
C ILE A 402 -10.20 25.57 13.47
N GLY A 403 -10.16 26.52 14.39
CA GLY A 403 -10.49 26.32 15.81
C GLY A 403 -11.98 26.05 16.06
N VAL A 404 -12.31 25.82 17.32
CA VAL A 404 -13.72 25.58 17.75
C VAL A 404 -14.54 26.87 17.60
N ASN A 405 -15.81 26.72 17.16
CA ASN A 405 -16.75 27.83 17.05
C ASN A 405 -16.23 29.00 16.18
N VAL A 406 -15.68 28.66 15.02
CA VAL A 406 -15.22 29.65 14.03
C VAL A 406 -16.29 29.83 12.96
N TRP A 407 -16.53 31.07 12.57
CA TRP A 407 -17.40 31.40 11.45
C TRP A 407 -16.59 31.94 10.27
N ILE A 408 -16.61 31.25 9.15
CA ILE A 408 -16.03 31.67 7.88
C ILE A 408 -17.15 32.19 7.00
N GLY A 409 -17.12 33.48 6.69
CA GLY A 409 -18.13 34.18 5.87
C GLY A 409 -18.06 33.77 4.40
N ASN A 410 -19.17 34.00 3.69
CA ASN A 410 -19.35 33.63 2.28
C ASN A 410 -18.16 34.00 1.39
N SER A 411 -17.81 33.11 0.47
CA SER A 411 -16.75 33.33 -0.53
C SER A 411 -15.36 33.67 0.05
N ALA A 412 -15.12 33.40 1.33
CA ALA A 412 -13.79 33.56 1.90
C ALA A 412 -12.84 32.49 1.37
N CYS A 413 -11.57 32.85 1.19
CA CYS A 413 -10.51 31.97 0.69
C CYS A 413 -9.38 31.86 1.72
N LEU A 414 -9.13 30.66 2.21
CA LEU A 414 -8.07 30.32 3.14
C LEU A 414 -6.97 29.60 2.38
N ILE A 415 -5.74 30.12 2.41
CA ILE A 415 -4.64 29.62 1.56
C ILE A 415 -3.39 29.40 2.40
N GLY A 416 -2.75 28.24 2.17
CA GLY A 416 -1.45 27.94 2.71
C GLY A 416 -1.47 27.35 4.12
N ASN A 417 -0.37 27.52 4.83
CA ASN A 417 -0.17 27.01 6.18
C ASN A 417 -0.67 28.05 7.20
N ILE A 418 -1.93 27.90 7.65
CA ILE A 418 -2.60 28.90 8.49
C ILE A 418 -3.42 28.27 9.61
N LYS A 419 -3.58 29.07 10.68
CA LYS A 419 -4.40 28.74 11.85
C LYS A 419 -5.41 29.84 12.13
N ILE A 420 -6.69 29.48 12.21
CA ILE A 420 -7.76 30.38 12.67
C ILE A 420 -8.07 30.02 14.12
N GLY A 421 -7.87 30.97 15.03
CA GLY A 421 -8.11 30.78 16.44
C GLY A 421 -9.61 30.58 16.75
N HIS A 422 -9.91 29.87 17.83
CA HIS A 422 -11.27 29.58 18.27
C HIS A 422 -12.09 30.85 18.52
N GLY A 423 -13.41 30.78 18.30
CA GLY A 423 -14.33 31.90 18.49
C GLY A 423 -14.12 33.07 17.55
N SER A 424 -13.38 32.91 16.45
CA SER A 424 -13.11 33.99 15.51
C SER A 424 -14.08 33.99 14.32
N VAL A 425 -14.23 35.16 13.71
CA VAL A 425 -15.07 35.38 12.53
C VAL A 425 -14.20 35.89 11.39
N ILE A 426 -14.29 35.25 10.25
CA ILE A 426 -13.70 35.73 8.99
C ILE A 426 -14.82 36.30 8.14
N GLY A 427 -14.71 37.58 7.75
CA GLY A 427 -15.72 38.25 6.95
C GLY A 427 -15.80 37.71 5.52
N ALA A 428 -16.96 37.90 4.91
CA ALA A 428 -17.21 37.43 3.55
C ALA A 428 -16.19 38.01 2.55
N GLY A 429 -15.81 37.20 1.54
CA GLY A 429 -14.86 37.60 0.50
C GLY A 429 -13.42 37.79 0.97
N SER A 430 -13.09 37.47 2.21
CA SER A 430 -11.75 37.66 2.74
C SER A 430 -10.75 36.64 2.19
N VAL A 431 -9.49 37.05 2.00
CA VAL A 431 -8.38 36.18 1.62
C VAL A 431 -7.41 36.04 2.78
N VAL A 432 -7.42 34.88 3.44
CA VAL A 432 -6.61 34.62 4.63
C VAL A 432 -5.34 33.89 4.23
N THR A 433 -4.20 34.50 4.46
CA THR A 433 -2.86 33.97 4.16
C THR A 433 -1.93 33.97 5.39
N LYS A 434 -2.46 34.35 6.56
CA LYS A 434 -1.73 34.39 7.84
C LYS A 434 -2.65 33.95 8.97
N ASP A 435 -2.06 33.52 10.06
CA ASP A 435 -2.77 33.17 11.28
C ASP A 435 -3.69 34.27 11.79
N ILE A 436 -4.89 33.86 12.24
CA ILE A 436 -5.83 34.76 12.90
C ILE A 436 -5.90 34.33 14.38
N PRO A 437 -5.62 35.26 15.30
CA PRO A 437 -5.73 35.00 16.74
C PRO A 437 -7.15 34.59 17.16
N PRO A 438 -7.33 33.89 18.29
CA PRO A 438 -8.64 33.58 18.79
C PRO A 438 -9.46 34.83 19.18
N PHE A 439 -10.79 34.69 19.13
CA PHE A 439 -11.74 35.71 19.50
C PHE A 439 -11.56 37.02 18.74
N CYS A 440 -11.35 36.95 17.43
CA CYS A 440 -11.18 38.07 16.56
C CYS A 440 -12.20 38.12 15.44
N ILE A 441 -12.48 39.33 14.94
CA ILE A 441 -13.12 39.51 13.64
C ILE A 441 -12.01 39.99 12.67
N ALA A 442 -11.83 39.25 11.57
CA ALA A 442 -10.86 39.58 10.54
C ALA A 442 -11.54 39.66 9.17
N VAL A 443 -11.16 40.66 8.36
CA VAL A 443 -11.79 40.88 7.05
C VAL A 443 -10.75 41.39 6.02
N GLY A 444 -11.09 41.25 4.76
CA GLY A 444 -10.39 41.90 3.65
C GLY A 444 -9.45 41.02 2.86
N ASN A 445 -8.82 41.60 1.84
CA ASN A 445 -7.80 40.96 0.98
C ASN A 445 -6.57 41.88 0.87
N PRO A 446 -5.44 41.58 1.53
CA PRO A 446 -5.27 40.44 2.46
C PRO A 446 -6.06 40.65 3.75
N CYS A 447 -6.48 39.52 4.37
CA CYS A 447 -7.29 39.52 5.58
C CYS A 447 -6.52 40.12 6.78
N LYS A 448 -7.15 41.02 7.53
CA LYS A 448 -6.60 41.67 8.73
C LYS A 448 -7.61 41.67 9.86
N VAL A 449 -7.11 41.50 11.09
CA VAL A 449 -7.93 41.64 12.29
C VAL A 449 -8.39 43.09 12.43
N ILE A 450 -9.71 43.30 12.52
CA ILE A 450 -10.35 44.60 12.70
C ILE A 450 -10.96 44.76 14.09
N LYS A 451 -11.21 43.67 14.79
CA LYS A 451 -11.80 43.69 16.14
C LYS A 451 -11.32 42.48 16.95
N ARG A 452 -11.12 42.68 18.24
CA ARG A 452 -10.96 41.60 19.23
C ARG A 452 -12.14 41.64 20.20
N PHE A 453 -12.69 40.46 20.52
CA PHE A 453 -13.74 40.35 21.55
C PHE A 453 -13.09 40.57 22.94
N ASN A 454 -13.72 41.43 23.74
CA ASN A 454 -13.28 41.69 25.12
C ASN A 454 -14.31 41.06 26.05
N PHE A 455 -13.86 40.05 26.82
CA PHE A 455 -14.74 39.28 27.72
C PHE A 455 -14.96 40.02 29.07
N ASP A 456 -14.16 41.04 29.39
CA ASP A 456 -14.34 41.83 30.62
C ASP A 456 -15.61 42.69 30.59
N LYS A 457 -16.32 42.72 29.47
CA LYS A 457 -17.56 43.49 29.25
C LYS A 457 -18.77 42.61 28.95
N MET A 458 -18.64 41.30 29.05
CA MET A 458 -19.73 40.31 28.98
C MET A 458 -20.05 39.76 30.37
#